data_c967a9ff7a9751e88396d804f92af25a
#
_entry.id   c967a9ff7a9751e88396d804f92af25a
#
_cell.length_a   1.000
_cell.length_b   1.000
_cell.length_c   1.000
_cell.angle_alpha   90.00
_cell.angle_beta   90.00
_cell.angle_gamma   90.00
#
_symmetry.space_group_name_H-M   'P 1'
#
loop_
_entity.id
_entity.type
_entity.pdbx_description
1 polymer ?
#
loop_
_entity_poly.entity_id
_entity_poly.type
_entity_poly.pdbx_seq_one_letter_code
_entity_poly.pdbx_strand_id
1 'polypeptide(L)'
;MTMCAIGIRAEVPSPAGFWQTLSDTTGKPEAIVEIFESGGKFHGRIVRLLDDEPGSVCTQCTGVRKGQPLVGMVVLTGLISDGDEYTGGEILDPDDGRTYRAKIKLMDGGDTLKVRGFLGLSIFGRTQIWLRSK
;
A
#
# COMPACT_ATOMS: atom_id res chain seq x y z
N MET A 1 27.48 29.94 -1.49
CA MET A 1 26.98 29.42 -1.14
C MET A 1 26.18 28.78 -0.80
N THR A 2 25.86 28.86 -0.91
CA THR A 2 25.21 28.45 -0.43
C THR A 2 24.66 27.38 -0.45
N MET A 3 24.61 27.30 -0.69
CA MET A 3 24.18 26.46 -0.62
C MET A 3 23.80 25.52 -0.33
N CYS A 4 23.80 25.63 -0.26
CA CYS A 4 23.57 24.69 -0.12
C CYS A 4 23.10 23.89 0.69
N ALA A 5 23.23 24.40 1.05
CA ALA A 5 22.75 23.73 2.22
C ALA A 5 21.48 23.05 1.91
N ILE A 6 21.17 23.24 0.79
CA ILE A 6 20.03 22.74 0.22
C ILE A 6 20.03 21.29 0.07
N GLY A 7 21.05 20.75 -0.46
CA GLY A 7 21.12 19.35 -0.70
C GLY A 7 21.16 18.56 0.57
N ILE A 8 21.46 19.21 1.65
CA ILE A 8 21.50 18.50 2.91
C ILE A 8 20.22 18.59 3.68
N ARG A 9 19.28 19.36 3.21
CA ARG A 9 18.00 19.37 3.87
C ARG A 9 17.38 18.00 3.75
N ALA A 10 16.99 17.43 4.87
CA ALA A 10 16.34 16.14 4.88
C ALA A 10 15.06 16.22 4.08
N GLU A 11 14.88 15.26 3.22
CA GLU A 11 13.64 15.15 2.48
C GLU A 11 12.54 14.62 3.38
N VAL A 12 11.34 15.14 3.19
CA VAL A 12 10.17 14.59 3.87
C VAL A 12 9.93 13.20 3.29
N PRO A 13 9.85 12.17 4.12
CA PRO A 13 9.59 10.83 3.62
C PRO A 13 8.26 10.78 2.88
N SER A 14 8.24 10.04 1.80
CA SER A 14 7.06 9.84 0.98
C SER A 14 6.68 8.36 1.00
N PRO A 15 5.39 8.03 0.88
CA PRO A 15 5.00 6.62 0.75
C PRO A 15 5.32 6.04 -0.61
N ALA A 16 5.71 6.85 -1.58
CA ALA A 16 6.08 6.34 -2.90
C ALA A 16 7.28 5.41 -2.79
N GLY A 17 7.25 4.34 -3.56
CA GLY A 17 8.31 3.34 -3.58
C GLY A 17 7.76 1.94 -3.44
N PHE A 18 8.63 1.00 -3.10
CA PHE A 18 8.29 -0.41 -3.05
C PHE A 18 8.16 -0.87 -1.61
N TRP A 19 7.13 -1.67 -1.35
CA TRP A 19 6.79 -2.12 -0.01
C TRP A 19 6.55 -3.62 -0.01
N GLN A 20 7.10 -4.30 0.99
CA GLN A 20 6.85 -5.70 1.19
C GLN A 20 5.68 -5.86 2.14
N THR A 21 4.61 -6.52 1.66
CA THR A 21 3.46 -6.80 2.50
C THR A 21 3.69 -8.10 3.26
N LEU A 22 3.05 -8.20 4.42
CA LEU A 22 3.19 -9.36 5.29
C LEU A 22 1.83 -10.00 5.53
N SER A 23 1.80 -11.31 5.61
CA SER A 23 0.58 -12.04 5.91
C SER A 23 0.08 -11.73 7.32
N ASP A 24 -1.21 -11.47 7.46
CA ASP A 24 -1.84 -11.25 8.76
C ASP A 24 -1.78 -12.47 9.66
N THR A 25 -1.71 -13.66 9.06
CA THR A 25 -1.79 -14.89 9.82
C THR A 25 -0.43 -15.50 10.12
N THR A 26 0.52 -15.37 9.19
CA THR A 26 1.83 -16.00 9.36
C THR A 26 2.96 -15.01 9.58
N GLY A 27 2.75 -13.74 9.24
CA GLY A 27 3.80 -12.73 9.30
C GLY A 27 4.83 -12.84 8.18
N LYS A 28 4.64 -13.78 7.24
CA LYS A 28 5.58 -13.98 6.14
C LYS A 28 5.31 -13.01 5.01
N PRO A 29 6.35 -12.68 4.22
CA PRO A 29 6.16 -11.81 3.06
C PRO A 29 5.18 -12.39 2.05
N GLU A 30 4.28 -11.56 1.55
CA GLU A 30 3.27 -11.97 0.57
C GLU A 30 3.50 -11.38 -0.81
N ALA A 31 3.82 -10.10 -0.88
CA ALA A 31 3.90 -9.41 -2.16
C ALA A 31 4.77 -8.16 -2.04
N ILE A 32 5.18 -7.67 -3.20
CA ILE A 32 5.77 -6.33 -3.31
C ILE A 32 4.73 -5.46 -3.97
N VAL A 33 4.43 -4.34 -3.32
CA VAL A 33 3.50 -3.33 -3.81
C VAL A 33 4.29 -2.07 -4.10
N GLU A 34 4.10 -1.51 -5.28
CA GLU A 34 4.66 -0.20 -5.61
C GLU A 34 3.62 0.86 -5.33
N ILE A 35 3.94 1.81 -4.46
CA ILE A 35 3.10 2.98 -4.24
C ILE A 35 3.63 4.10 -5.13
N PHE A 36 2.74 4.72 -5.88
CA PHE A 36 3.07 5.77 -6.82
C PHE A 36 2.04 6.89 -6.75
N GLU A 37 2.44 8.07 -7.14
CA GLU A 37 1.56 9.23 -7.16
C GLU A 37 1.03 9.47 -8.57
N SER A 38 -0.26 9.72 -8.67
CA SER A 38 -0.90 10.07 -9.92
C SER A 38 -2.09 10.96 -9.62
N GLY A 39 -2.17 12.12 -10.29
CA GLY A 39 -3.27 13.04 -10.12
C GLY A 39 -3.37 13.63 -8.71
N GLY A 40 -2.25 13.76 -8.02
CA GLY A 40 -2.22 14.29 -6.65
C GLY A 40 -2.64 13.30 -5.59
N LYS A 41 -2.80 12.03 -5.96
CA LYS A 41 -3.20 10.98 -5.04
C LYS A 41 -2.20 9.84 -5.10
N PHE A 42 -2.12 9.08 -4.02
CA PHE A 42 -1.26 7.90 -3.97
C PHE A 42 -2.06 6.63 -4.21
N HIS A 43 -1.47 5.74 -4.99
CA HIS A 43 -2.05 4.45 -5.37
C HIS A 43 -0.99 3.37 -5.19
N GLY A 44 -1.42 2.12 -5.12
CA GLY A 44 -0.49 1.01 -5.00
C GLY A 44 -0.89 -0.15 -5.89
N ARG A 45 0.10 -0.73 -6.56
CA ARG A 45 -0.14 -1.90 -7.41
C ARG A 45 0.80 -3.03 -7.02
N ILE A 46 0.33 -4.24 -7.15
CA ILE A 46 1.15 -5.42 -6.91
C ILE A 46 2.12 -5.55 -8.08
N VAL A 47 3.42 -5.60 -7.77
CA VAL A 47 4.43 -5.78 -8.82
C VAL A 47 5.07 -7.15 -8.77
N ARG A 48 4.93 -7.88 -7.65
CA ARG A 48 5.51 -9.20 -7.49
C ARG A 48 4.78 -9.97 -6.38
N LEU A 49 4.59 -11.26 -6.59
CA LEU A 49 4.08 -12.15 -5.56
C LEU A 49 5.24 -12.93 -4.96
N LEU A 50 5.24 -13.09 -3.64
CA LEU A 50 6.31 -13.76 -2.90
C LEU A 50 5.85 -15.10 -2.33
N ASP A 51 4.54 -15.27 -2.13
CA ASP A 51 3.98 -16.47 -1.52
C ASP A 51 3.09 -17.26 -2.48
N ASP A 52 3.09 -16.92 -3.75
CA ASP A 52 2.21 -17.53 -4.73
C ASP A 52 2.87 -17.50 -6.10
N GLU A 53 2.27 -18.22 -7.07
CA GLU A 53 2.77 -18.29 -8.43
C GLU A 53 2.63 -16.94 -9.13
N PRO A 54 3.60 -16.56 -9.97
CA PRO A 54 3.54 -15.24 -10.65
C PRO A 54 2.30 -15.03 -11.50
N GLY A 55 1.70 -16.09 -12.00
CA GLY A 55 0.50 -16.00 -12.82
C GLY A 55 -0.81 -16.09 -12.07
N SER A 56 -0.76 -16.06 -10.73
CA SER A 56 -1.98 -16.17 -9.94
C SER A 56 -2.95 -15.02 -10.23
N VAL A 57 -4.24 -15.37 -10.20
CA VAL A 57 -5.33 -14.44 -10.50
C VAL A 57 -6.18 -14.22 -9.26
N CYS A 58 -6.98 -13.17 -9.28
CA CYS A 58 -7.87 -12.89 -8.15
C CYS A 58 -9.15 -13.70 -8.28
N THR A 59 -9.19 -14.84 -7.60
CA THR A 59 -10.34 -15.74 -7.65
C THR A 59 -11.50 -15.23 -6.80
N GLN A 60 -11.23 -14.48 -5.74
CA GLN A 60 -12.26 -13.98 -4.84
C GLN A 60 -12.80 -12.61 -5.23
N CYS A 61 -12.17 -11.95 -6.20
CA CYS A 61 -12.63 -10.66 -6.68
C CYS A 61 -13.96 -10.78 -7.39
N THR A 62 -14.66 -9.64 -7.52
CA THR A 62 -15.92 -9.55 -8.23
C THR A 62 -15.79 -8.53 -9.36
N GLY A 63 -16.76 -8.54 -10.28
CA GLY A 63 -16.79 -7.58 -11.37
C GLY A 63 -15.58 -7.73 -12.29
N VAL A 64 -15.05 -6.61 -12.72
CA VAL A 64 -13.97 -6.58 -13.71
C VAL A 64 -12.67 -7.16 -13.20
N ARG A 65 -12.50 -7.26 -11.88
CA ARG A 65 -11.27 -7.80 -11.30
C ARG A 65 -11.27 -9.31 -11.17
N LYS A 66 -12.44 -9.93 -11.29
CA LYS A 66 -12.54 -11.39 -11.13
C LYS A 66 -11.72 -12.09 -12.20
N GLY A 67 -10.81 -12.96 -11.74
CA GLY A 67 -9.96 -13.71 -12.64
C GLY A 67 -8.84 -12.93 -13.29
N GLN A 68 -8.65 -11.66 -12.90
CA GLN A 68 -7.56 -10.88 -13.43
C GLN A 68 -6.25 -11.20 -12.71
N PRO A 69 -5.10 -11.05 -13.38
CA PRO A 69 -3.81 -11.28 -12.73
C PRO A 69 -3.62 -10.36 -11.52
N LEU A 70 -3.07 -10.92 -10.45
CA LEU A 70 -2.74 -10.14 -9.27
C LEU A 70 -1.56 -9.21 -9.55
N VAL A 71 -0.54 -9.69 -10.27
CA VAL A 71 0.59 -8.85 -10.66
C VAL A 71 0.11 -7.80 -11.65
N GLY A 72 0.35 -6.54 -11.32
CA GLY A 72 -0.10 -5.40 -12.11
C GLY A 72 -1.40 -4.79 -11.61
N MET A 73 -2.10 -5.48 -10.70
CA MET A 73 -3.39 -4.99 -10.20
C MET A 73 -3.19 -3.85 -9.21
N VAL A 74 -3.93 -2.77 -9.40
CA VAL A 74 -3.95 -1.66 -8.46
C VAL A 74 -4.89 -2.06 -7.32
N VAL A 75 -4.31 -2.22 -6.14
CA VAL A 75 -5.06 -2.68 -4.96
C VAL A 75 -5.27 -1.56 -3.94
N LEU A 76 -4.51 -0.48 -4.04
CA LEU A 76 -4.62 0.66 -3.13
C LEU A 76 -4.84 1.90 -3.98
N THR A 77 -5.87 2.69 -3.67
CA THR A 77 -6.23 3.83 -4.53
C THR A 77 -6.62 5.04 -3.71
N GLY A 78 -6.34 6.22 -4.27
CA GLY A 78 -6.99 7.45 -3.87
C GLY A 78 -6.56 8.07 -2.56
N LEU A 79 -5.39 7.73 -2.04
CA LEU A 79 -4.91 8.30 -0.78
C LEU A 79 -4.42 9.73 -0.96
N ILE A 80 -4.83 10.62 -0.06
CA ILE A 80 -4.50 12.03 -0.09
C ILE A 80 -3.78 12.38 1.20
N SER A 81 -2.72 13.18 1.09
CA SER A 81 -1.98 13.66 2.25
C SER A 81 -2.89 14.40 3.21
N ASP A 82 -2.82 14.05 4.50
CA ASP A 82 -3.68 14.59 5.54
C ASP A 82 -2.87 14.63 6.85
N GLY A 83 -2.11 15.70 7.04
CA GLY A 83 -1.22 15.80 8.18
C GLY A 83 -0.11 14.77 8.09
N ASP A 84 0.00 13.92 9.09
CA ASP A 84 1.01 12.87 9.11
C ASP A 84 0.50 11.53 8.58
N GLU A 85 -0.70 11.53 8.00
CA GLU A 85 -1.29 10.35 7.39
C GLU A 85 -1.65 10.62 5.95
N TYR A 86 -2.10 9.57 5.26
CA TYR A 86 -2.70 9.67 3.93
C TYR A 86 -4.03 8.94 4.04
N THR A 87 -5.12 9.62 3.70
CA THR A 87 -6.48 9.16 3.99
C THR A 87 -7.37 9.23 2.77
N GLY A 88 -8.60 8.74 2.94
CA GLY A 88 -9.62 8.84 1.90
C GLY A 88 -9.50 7.82 0.78
N GLY A 89 -8.61 6.84 0.93
CA GLY A 89 -8.42 5.83 -0.08
C GLY A 89 -9.20 4.56 0.16
N GLU A 90 -8.93 3.59 -0.71
CA GLU A 90 -9.51 2.25 -0.63
C GLU A 90 -8.43 1.21 -0.86
N ILE A 91 -8.62 0.03 -0.27
CA ILE A 91 -7.73 -1.10 -0.48
C ILE A 91 -8.54 -2.35 -0.77
N LEU A 92 -8.14 -3.07 -1.82
CA LEU A 92 -8.70 -4.37 -2.15
C LEU A 92 -7.91 -5.44 -1.42
N ASP A 93 -8.63 -6.34 -0.74
CA ASP A 93 -8.03 -7.53 -0.17
C ASP A 93 -8.32 -8.71 -1.12
N PRO A 94 -7.31 -9.23 -1.83
CA PRO A 94 -7.55 -10.32 -2.76
C PRO A 94 -8.00 -11.61 -2.10
N ASP A 95 -7.71 -11.78 -0.81
CA ASP A 95 -8.06 -13.02 -0.10
C ASP A 95 -9.56 -13.15 0.13
N ASP A 96 -10.25 -12.04 0.31
CA ASP A 96 -11.72 -12.08 0.48
C ASP A 96 -12.46 -11.35 -0.65
N GLY A 97 -11.72 -10.70 -1.57
CA GLY A 97 -12.32 -9.99 -2.69
C GLY A 97 -13.00 -8.70 -2.32
N ARG A 98 -12.88 -8.26 -1.08
CA ARG A 98 -13.57 -7.04 -0.60
C ARG A 98 -12.68 -5.83 -0.73
N THR A 99 -13.33 -4.69 -0.91
CA THR A 99 -12.68 -3.39 -0.91
C THR A 99 -13.00 -2.69 0.41
N TYR A 100 -11.97 -2.24 1.09
CA TYR A 100 -12.06 -1.56 2.38
C TYR A 100 -11.65 -0.11 2.20
N ARG A 101 -12.13 0.75 3.08
CA ARG A 101 -11.57 2.09 3.17
C ARG A 101 -10.16 1.97 3.73
N ALA A 102 -9.29 2.89 3.31
CA ALA A 102 -7.89 2.77 3.69
C ALA A 102 -7.28 4.10 4.10
N LYS A 103 -6.38 4.03 5.04
CA LYS A 103 -5.46 5.11 5.35
C LYS A 103 -4.11 4.51 5.68
N ILE A 104 -3.06 5.28 5.45
CA ILE A 104 -1.70 4.83 5.69
C ILE A 104 -0.92 5.90 6.45
N LYS A 105 0.12 5.45 7.14
CA LYS A 105 1.01 6.35 7.88
C LYS A 105 2.43 5.81 7.80
N LEU A 106 3.36 6.69 7.44
CA LEU A 106 4.78 6.35 7.47
C LEU A 106 5.26 6.31 8.93
N MET A 107 6.05 5.30 9.24
CA MET A 107 6.61 5.08 10.56
C MET A 107 8.11 4.86 10.42
N ASP A 108 8.81 4.98 11.55
CA ASP A 108 10.24 4.65 11.62
C ASP A 108 11.07 5.39 10.56
N GLY A 109 10.81 6.70 10.43
CA GLY A 109 11.56 7.51 9.48
C GLY A 109 11.29 7.19 8.02
N GLY A 110 10.19 6.47 7.74
CA GLY A 110 9.83 6.07 6.38
C GLY A 110 10.19 4.63 6.04
N ASP A 111 10.72 3.86 7.00
CA ASP A 111 11.11 2.47 6.75
C ASP A 111 9.95 1.50 6.85
N THR A 112 8.90 1.87 7.57
CA THR A 112 7.70 1.04 7.68
C THR A 112 6.48 1.85 7.33
N LEU A 113 5.43 1.15 6.92
CA LEU A 113 4.17 1.75 6.55
C LEU A 113 3.06 1.04 7.31
N LYS A 114 2.32 1.81 8.09
CA LYS A 114 1.14 1.31 8.76
C LYS A 114 -0.02 1.44 7.80
N VAL A 115 -0.66 0.33 7.47
CA VAL A 115 -1.78 0.29 6.53
C VAL A 115 -3.02 -0.13 7.30
N ARG A 116 -4.03 0.73 7.33
CA ARG A 116 -5.27 0.47 8.04
C ARG A 116 -6.40 0.33 7.05
N GLY A 117 -7.02 -0.86 7.01
CA GLY A 117 -8.22 -1.10 6.22
C GLY A 117 -9.42 -1.24 7.15
N PHE A 118 -10.55 -0.62 6.79
CA PHE A 118 -11.71 -0.62 7.66
C PHE A 118 -13.01 -0.46 6.88
N LEU A 119 -14.11 -0.86 7.51
CA LEU A 119 -15.46 -0.64 7.01
C LEU A 119 -16.15 0.27 8.01
N GLY A 120 -16.79 1.33 7.52
CA GLY A 120 -17.43 2.30 8.40
C GLY A 120 -16.42 3.09 9.22
N LEU A 121 -16.45 2.96 10.54
CA LEU A 121 -15.52 3.68 11.42
C LEU A 121 -14.18 2.98 11.46
N SER A 122 -13.10 3.76 11.55
CA SER A 122 -11.74 3.22 11.49
C SER A 122 -11.38 2.33 12.68
N ILE A 123 -12.18 2.36 13.77
CA ILE A 123 -11.96 1.46 14.89
C ILE A 123 -12.35 0.02 14.56
N PHE A 124 -13.13 -0.19 13.51
CA PHE A 124 -13.57 -1.51 13.08
C PHE A 124 -12.80 -1.94 11.84
N GLY A 125 -11.52 -2.24 12.01
CA GLY A 125 -10.71 -2.59 10.88
C GLY A 125 -9.49 -3.40 11.28
N ARG A 126 -8.58 -3.59 10.31
CA ARG A 126 -7.33 -4.30 10.48
C ARG A 126 -6.17 -3.38 10.18
N THR A 127 -5.08 -3.59 10.92
CA THR A 127 -3.84 -2.89 10.67
C THR A 127 -2.79 -3.88 10.19
N GLN A 128 -2.10 -3.53 9.11
CA GLN A 128 -0.93 -4.25 8.62
C GLN A 128 0.27 -3.33 8.70
N ILE A 129 1.44 -3.92 8.86
CA ILE A 129 2.70 -3.20 8.76
C ILE A 129 3.40 -3.70 7.51
N TRP A 130 3.68 -2.80 6.59
CA TRP A 130 4.46 -3.10 5.39
C TRP A 130 5.88 -2.59 5.59
N LEU A 131 6.84 -3.30 5.05
CA LEU A 131 8.26 -2.96 5.19
C LEU A 131 8.77 -2.39 3.89
N ARG A 132 9.53 -1.29 3.99
CA ARG A 132 10.12 -0.69 2.79
C ARG A 132 11.05 -1.69 2.14
N SER A 133 10.82 -1.94 0.86
CA SER A 133 11.66 -2.83 0.06
C SER A 133 12.69 -1.99 -0.70
N LYS A 134 13.85 -2.56 -0.89
CA LYS A 134 14.95 -1.86 -1.56
C LYS A 134 15.23 -2.42 -2.94
#